data_ca690d62e808ef5c4eaa0a27da8368ac
#
_entry.id   ca690d62e808ef5c4eaa0a27da8368ac
#
_cell.length_a   1.000
_cell.length_b   1.000
_cell.length_c   1.000
_cell.angle_alpha   90.00
_cell.angle_beta   90.00
_cell.angle_gamma   90.00
#
_symmetry.space_group_name_H-M   'P 1'
#
loop_
_entity.id
_entity.type
_entity.pdbx_description
1 polymer ?
#
loop_
_entity_poly.entity_id
_entity_poly.type
_entity_poly.pdbx_seq_one_letter_code
_entity_poly.pdbx_strand_id
1 'polypeptide(L)'
;MFFRFIFLYTFLPILIAFIFNEYFIYYVAIFQCGWPDNNGSGEKLRALVLSDPHLLGEIEGHWFDKLRREWQMYRSFQTSISLLRPEVVFILGDLTDEGKWATGKQWDQYVVNAKRLFATPPGVRLYVVVGNHDIGFHHDVTNTKLTRFLKDFSTKNVETIELKGHTFVIVNSMGLEGDGCFMCQATERQLQDAMDYINCENSMKPKYCNS
;
A
#
# COMPACT_ATOMS: atom_id res chain seq x y z
N MET A 1 -0.35 31.93 -42.93
CA MET A 1 0.98 31.82 -42.31
C MET A 1 0.96 32.25 -40.86
N PHE A 2 0.38 33.39 -40.50
CA PHE A 2 0.26 33.95 -39.12
C PHE A 2 -0.42 33.00 -38.11
N PHE A 3 -1.56 32.38 -38.43
CA PHE A 3 -2.25 31.42 -37.59
C PHE A 3 -1.42 30.15 -37.25
N ARG A 4 -0.56 29.69 -38.17
CA ARG A 4 0.33 28.56 -37.91
C ARG A 4 1.42 28.91 -36.88
N PHE A 5 1.90 30.13 -36.87
CA PHE A 5 2.88 30.60 -35.91
C PHE A 5 2.25 30.76 -34.52
N ILE A 6 1.06 31.37 -34.42
CA ILE A 6 0.34 31.49 -33.12
C ILE A 6 0.07 30.10 -32.54
N PHE A 7 -0.44 29.17 -33.37
CA PHE A 7 -0.70 27.80 -32.94
C PHE A 7 0.59 27.14 -32.42
N LEU A 8 1.69 27.23 -33.15
CA LEU A 8 2.94 26.61 -32.75
C LEU A 8 3.51 27.20 -31.45
N TYR A 9 3.50 28.53 -31.33
CA TYR A 9 4.10 29.21 -30.19
C TYR A 9 3.23 29.17 -28.91
N THR A 10 1.92 28.93 -29.02
CA THR A 10 1.04 28.82 -27.86
C THR A 10 0.74 27.38 -27.49
N PHE A 11 0.35 26.55 -28.43
CA PHE A 11 -0.05 25.16 -28.14
C PHE A 11 1.12 24.23 -27.87
N LEU A 12 2.25 24.40 -28.56
CA LEU A 12 3.40 23.52 -28.38
C LEU A 12 3.99 23.62 -26.95
N PRO A 13 4.21 24.81 -26.37
CA PRO A 13 4.66 24.91 -24.97
C PRO A 13 3.65 24.33 -23.98
N ILE A 14 2.35 24.53 -24.19
CA ILE A 14 1.31 23.96 -23.33
C ILE A 14 1.32 22.43 -23.40
N LEU A 15 1.44 21.88 -24.60
CA LEU A 15 1.54 20.43 -24.81
C LEU A 15 2.80 19.85 -24.15
N ILE A 16 3.93 20.52 -24.32
CA ILE A 16 5.20 20.11 -23.69
C ILE A 16 5.06 20.14 -22.16
N ALA A 17 4.50 21.22 -21.61
CA ALA A 17 4.27 21.35 -20.18
C ALA A 17 3.32 20.26 -19.67
N PHE A 18 2.25 19.97 -20.40
CA PHE A 18 1.33 18.89 -20.05
C PHE A 18 2.01 17.52 -20.04
N ILE A 19 2.74 17.17 -21.12
CA ILE A 19 3.47 15.91 -21.22
C ILE A 19 4.53 15.82 -20.12
N PHE A 20 5.24 16.90 -19.84
CA PHE A 20 6.21 16.93 -18.75
C PHE A 20 5.57 16.64 -17.40
N ASN A 21 4.48 17.36 -17.04
CA ASN A 21 3.82 17.22 -15.75
C ASN A 21 3.09 15.88 -15.58
N GLU A 22 2.54 15.30 -16.66
CA GLU A 22 1.78 14.06 -16.56
C GLU A 22 2.64 12.79 -16.73
N TYR A 23 3.87 12.90 -17.28
CA TYR A 23 4.74 11.75 -17.53
C TYR A 23 6.15 11.91 -16.98
N PHE A 24 6.86 12.95 -17.36
CA PHE A 24 8.29 13.06 -17.10
C PHE A 24 8.62 13.45 -15.65
N ILE A 25 7.75 14.21 -15.01
CA ILE A 25 7.98 14.69 -13.63
C ILE A 25 8.25 13.54 -12.66
N TYR A 26 7.56 12.41 -12.81
CA TYR A 26 7.74 11.25 -11.95
C TYR A 26 9.14 10.64 -12.08
N TYR A 27 9.66 10.58 -13.30
CA TYR A 27 11.02 10.12 -13.54
C TYR A 27 12.05 11.09 -12.95
N VAL A 28 11.87 12.39 -13.16
CA VAL A 28 12.78 13.41 -12.63
C VAL A 28 12.80 13.38 -11.11
N ALA A 29 11.63 13.31 -10.46
CA ALA A 29 11.52 13.28 -9.01
C ALA A 29 12.12 12.00 -8.40
N ILE A 30 11.78 10.83 -8.96
CA ILE A 30 12.19 9.54 -8.40
C ILE A 30 13.65 9.21 -8.75
N PHE A 31 14.15 9.68 -9.90
CA PHE A 31 15.56 9.47 -10.27
C PHE A 31 16.53 10.13 -9.28
N GLN A 32 16.11 11.17 -8.58
CA GLN A 32 16.89 11.81 -7.51
C GLN A 32 16.90 10.99 -6.21
N CYS A 33 15.98 10.02 -6.07
CA CYS A 33 15.94 9.12 -4.94
C CYS A 33 16.89 7.94 -5.19
N GLY A 34 17.76 7.66 -4.23
CA GLY A 34 18.64 6.49 -4.23
C GLY A 34 18.50 5.70 -2.95
N TRP A 35 18.83 4.42 -3.01
CA TRP A 35 18.94 3.64 -1.79
C TRP A 35 20.17 4.12 -1.01
N PRO A 36 20.08 4.24 0.33
CA PRO A 36 21.23 4.62 1.15
C PRO A 36 22.39 3.64 0.94
N ASP A 37 23.58 4.18 0.74
CA ASP A 37 24.80 3.38 0.74
C ASP A 37 25.06 2.89 2.16
N ASN A 38 24.80 1.62 2.41
CA ASN A 38 25.06 1.00 3.69
C ASN A 38 26.28 0.08 3.56
N ASN A 39 27.37 0.41 4.24
CA ASN A 39 28.62 -0.36 4.23
C ASN A 39 28.58 -1.58 5.16
N GLY A 40 27.40 -1.92 5.71
CA GLY A 40 27.19 -3.11 6.53
C GLY A 40 27.37 -4.40 5.74
N SER A 41 27.91 -5.43 6.39
CA SER A 41 28.16 -6.77 5.81
C SER A 41 26.91 -7.65 5.70
N GLY A 42 25.75 -7.17 6.16
CA GLY A 42 24.49 -7.93 6.14
C GLY A 42 23.79 -7.93 4.78
N GLU A 43 22.90 -8.90 4.58
CA GLU A 43 22.05 -8.95 3.40
C GLU A 43 21.09 -7.75 3.38
N LYS A 44 21.02 -7.04 2.26
CA LYS A 44 20.24 -5.81 2.13
C LYS A 44 18.87 -6.13 1.55
N LEU A 45 17.83 -5.58 2.17
CA LEU A 45 16.45 -5.63 1.67
C LEU A 45 16.00 -4.23 1.22
N ARG A 46 15.53 -4.11 -0.01
CA ARG A 46 14.96 -2.88 -0.54
C ARG A 46 13.44 -2.95 -0.40
N ALA A 47 12.90 -2.20 0.55
CA ALA A 47 11.48 -2.13 0.83
C ALA A 47 10.92 -0.76 0.45
N LEU A 48 9.85 -0.75 -0.35
CA LEU A 48 9.05 0.46 -0.61
C LEU A 48 7.86 0.45 0.35
N VAL A 49 7.72 1.52 1.12
CA VAL A 49 6.61 1.67 2.08
C VAL A 49 5.74 2.84 1.64
N LEU A 50 4.45 2.59 1.52
CA LEU A 50 3.42 3.56 1.18
C LEU A 50 2.37 3.56 2.27
N SER A 51 1.68 4.69 2.47
CA SER A 51 0.59 4.82 3.42
C SER A 51 -0.54 5.63 2.80
N ASP A 52 -1.75 5.34 3.19
CA ASP A 52 -2.94 6.15 2.96
C ASP A 52 -3.17 6.56 1.49
N PRO A 53 -3.21 5.63 0.53
CA PRO A 53 -3.47 6.00 -0.87
C PRO A 53 -4.86 6.61 -1.08
N HIS A 54 -5.85 6.25 -0.26
CA HIS A 54 -7.23 6.74 -0.33
C HIS A 54 -7.78 6.73 -1.76
N LEU A 55 -7.86 5.54 -2.36
CA LEU A 55 -8.48 5.39 -3.67
C LEU A 55 -9.96 5.80 -3.60
N LEU A 56 -10.30 6.85 -4.34
CA LEU A 56 -11.65 7.40 -4.34
C LEU A 56 -12.66 6.42 -4.89
N GLY A 57 -13.80 6.33 -4.20
CA GLY A 57 -14.92 5.50 -4.61
C GLY A 57 -15.91 6.24 -5.52
N GLU A 58 -17.18 5.80 -5.45
CA GLU A 58 -18.29 6.35 -6.26
C GLU A 58 -19.14 7.35 -5.47
N ILE A 59 -19.01 7.41 -4.13
CA ILE A 59 -19.89 8.17 -3.24
C ILE A 59 -19.39 9.61 -3.10
N GLU A 60 -18.15 9.81 -2.73
CA GLU A 60 -17.56 11.13 -2.49
C GLU A 60 -16.59 11.57 -3.60
N GLY A 61 -16.18 10.63 -4.44
CA GLY A 61 -15.22 10.90 -5.50
C GLY A 61 -15.83 11.52 -6.75
N HIS A 62 -15.56 12.81 -7.02
CA HIS A 62 -15.86 13.36 -8.33
C HIS A 62 -15.07 12.63 -9.42
N TRP A 63 -15.71 12.27 -10.55
CA TRP A 63 -15.10 11.43 -11.59
C TRP A 63 -13.75 11.96 -12.10
N PHE A 64 -13.60 13.28 -12.21
CA PHE A 64 -12.38 13.91 -12.70
C PHE A 64 -11.24 13.84 -11.67
N ASP A 65 -11.54 14.06 -10.38
CA ASP A 65 -10.55 13.90 -9.30
C ASP A 65 -10.09 12.46 -9.21
N LYS A 66 -11.03 11.51 -9.29
CA LYS A 66 -10.73 10.08 -9.31
C LYS A 66 -9.78 9.74 -10.46
N LEU A 67 -10.13 10.14 -11.69
CA LEU A 67 -9.31 9.91 -12.88
C LEU A 67 -7.90 10.45 -12.70
N ARG A 68 -7.78 11.70 -12.23
CA ARG A 68 -6.50 12.38 -12.06
C ARG A 68 -5.65 11.78 -10.96
N ARG A 69 -6.24 11.53 -9.77
CA ARG A 69 -5.51 10.93 -8.63
C ARG A 69 -5.03 9.52 -8.96
N GLU A 70 -5.90 8.69 -9.52
CA GLU A 70 -5.54 7.33 -9.93
C GLU A 70 -4.43 7.32 -10.97
N TRP A 71 -4.50 8.23 -11.95
CA TRP A 71 -3.43 8.40 -12.93
C TRP A 71 -2.09 8.74 -12.26
N GLN A 72 -2.08 9.72 -11.37
CA GLN A 72 -0.88 10.17 -10.67
C GLN A 72 -0.31 9.07 -9.77
N MET A 73 -1.16 8.37 -9.00
CA MET A 73 -0.76 7.23 -8.16
C MET A 73 -0.16 6.11 -9.02
N TYR A 74 -0.85 5.74 -10.09
CA TYR A 74 -0.35 4.71 -11.01
C TYR A 74 1.02 5.09 -11.58
N ARG A 75 1.16 6.32 -12.08
CA ARG A 75 2.42 6.78 -12.67
C ARG A 75 3.55 6.83 -11.65
N SER A 76 3.32 7.41 -10.47
CA SER A 76 4.34 7.48 -9.42
C SER A 76 4.74 6.09 -8.91
N PHE A 77 3.77 5.21 -8.67
CA PHE A 77 4.03 3.86 -8.20
C PHE A 77 4.82 3.04 -9.23
N GLN A 78 4.35 2.98 -10.48
CA GLN A 78 5.01 2.18 -11.53
C GLN A 78 6.41 2.73 -11.87
N THR A 79 6.60 4.05 -11.81
CA THR A 79 7.91 4.65 -11.98
C THR A 79 8.84 4.30 -10.81
N SER A 80 8.33 4.32 -9.57
CA SER A 80 9.09 3.91 -8.38
C SER A 80 9.53 2.44 -8.47
N ILE A 81 8.61 1.55 -8.85
CA ILE A 81 8.91 0.13 -9.07
C ILE A 81 10.01 -0.05 -10.12
N SER A 82 9.90 0.67 -11.23
CA SER A 82 10.83 0.56 -12.37
C SER A 82 12.25 1.06 -12.03
N LEU A 83 12.34 2.22 -11.37
CA LEU A 83 13.62 2.88 -11.08
C LEU A 83 14.28 2.35 -9.81
N LEU A 84 13.52 2.22 -8.73
CA LEU A 84 14.07 1.82 -7.42
C LEU A 84 14.20 0.31 -7.28
N ARG A 85 13.42 -0.45 -8.05
CA ARG A 85 13.44 -1.93 -8.03
C ARG A 85 13.38 -2.50 -6.62
N PRO A 86 12.34 -2.19 -5.83
CA PRO A 86 12.18 -2.76 -4.51
C PRO A 86 11.95 -4.28 -4.61
N GLU A 87 12.28 -5.00 -3.55
CA GLU A 87 12.06 -6.45 -3.43
C GLU A 87 10.75 -6.76 -2.72
N VAL A 88 10.27 -5.77 -1.96
CA VAL A 88 9.00 -5.82 -1.24
C VAL A 88 8.35 -4.44 -1.21
N VAL A 89 7.03 -4.44 -1.23
CA VAL A 89 6.20 -3.23 -1.09
C VAL A 89 5.24 -3.45 0.07
N PHE A 90 5.12 -2.45 0.94
CA PHE A 90 4.12 -2.39 2.01
C PHE A 90 3.18 -1.21 1.78
N ILE A 91 1.87 -1.44 1.86
CA ILE A 91 0.84 -0.38 1.91
C ILE A 91 0.22 -0.43 3.30
N LEU A 92 0.43 0.64 4.08
CA LEU A 92 0.09 0.70 5.50
C LEU A 92 -1.29 1.30 5.75
N GLY A 93 -2.34 0.58 5.29
CA GLY A 93 -3.72 0.95 5.53
C GLY A 93 -4.30 2.02 4.62
N ASP A 94 -5.59 2.27 4.79
CA ASP A 94 -6.41 3.23 4.07
C ASP A 94 -6.21 3.18 2.54
N LEU A 95 -6.21 1.94 2.03
CA LEU A 95 -6.05 1.69 0.60
C LEU A 95 -7.22 2.30 -0.19
N THR A 96 -8.44 2.15 0.35
CA THR A 96 -9.66 2.69 -0.22
C THR A 96 -10.24 3.77 0.69
N ASP A 97 -10.79 4.83 0.10
CA ASP A 97 -11.42 5.92 0.87
C ASP A 97 -12.81 5.56 1.40
N GLU A 98 -13.55 4.80 0.62
CA GLU A 98 -14.96 4.48 0.85
C GLU A 98 -15.21 3.00 1.15
N GLY A 99 -14.18 2.21 1.42
CA GLY A 99 -14.31 0.77 1.68
C GLY A 99 -15.31 0.47 2.80
N LYS A 100 -15.31 1.26 3.85
CA LYS A 100 -16.21 1.15 5.00
C LYS A 100 -17.71 1.25 4.65
N TRP A 101 -18.07 1.95 3.57
CA TRP A 101 -19.45 2.15 3.11
C TRP A 101 -19.81 1.33 1.87
N ALA A 102 -18.82 0.75 1.20
CA ALA A 102 -18.99 0.07 -0.06
C ALA A 102 -19.93 -1.14 0.03
N THR A 103 -20.91 -1.18 -0.88
CA THR A 103 -21.66 -2.40 -1.18
C THR A 103 -20.74 -3.49 -1.74
N GLY A 104 -21.19 -4.75 -1.78
CA GLY A 104 -20.39 -5.84 -2.34
C GLY A 104 -19.88 -5.54 -3.75
N LYS A 105 -20.77 -5.05 -4.64
CA LYS A 105 -20.39 -4.72 -6.02
C LYS A 105 -19.37 -3.58 -6.12
N GLN A 106 -19.54 -2.53 -5.31
CA GLN A 106 -18.58 -1.41 -5.26
C GLN A 106 -17.23 -1.87 -4.72
N TRP A 107 -17.25 -2.69 -3.67
CA TRP A 107 -16.04 -3.27 -3.10
C TRP A 107 -15.24 -4.08 -4.14
N ASP A 108 -15.90 -4.95 -4.90
CA ASP A 108 -15.26 -5.72 -5.95
C ASP A 108 -14.56 -4.82 -6.98
N GLN A 109 -15.19 -3.70 -7.35
CA GLN A 109 -14.59 -2.72 -8.26
C GLN A 109 -13.38 -2.03 -7.64
N TYR A 110 -13.47 -1.66 -6.35
CA TYR A 110 -12.34 -1.03 -5.63
C TYR A 110 -11.15 -1.97 -5.53
N VAL A 111 -11.39 -3.25 -5.23
CA VAL A 111 -10.34 -4.28 -5.18
C VAL A 111 -9.66 -4.46 -6.54
N VAL A 112 -10.43 -4.56 -7.63
CA VAL A 112 -9.89 -4.68 -8.99
C VAL A 112 -9.05 -3.46 -9.33
N ASN A 113 -9.53 -2.26 -9.01
CA ASN A 113 -8.83 -1.01 -9.28
C ASN A 113 -7.53 -0.91 -8.48
N ALA A 114 -7.57 -1.22 -7.18
CA ALA A 114 -6.40 -1.22 -6.30
C ALA A 114 -5.32 -2.19 -6.81
N LYS A 115 -5.71 -3.43 -7.15
CA LYS A 115 -4.79 -4.44 -7.71
C LYS A 115 -4.18 -4.00 -9.05
N ARG A 116 -4.91 -3.26 -9.86
CA ARG A 116 -4.40 -2.70 -11.12
C ARG A 116 -3.39 -1.57 -10.88
N LEU A 117 -3.70 -0.64 -9.98
CA LEU A 117 -2.86 0.52 -9.70
C LEU A 117 -1.54 0.13 -9.07
N PHE A 118 -1.59 -0.78 -8.09
CA PHE A 118 -0.44 -1.24 -7.32
C PHE A 118 0.08 -2.60 -7.79
N ALA A 119 -0.10 -2.93 -9.07
CA ALA A 119 0.45 -4.15 -9.63
C ALA A 119 1.99 -4.16 -9.55
N THR A 120 2.54 -5.24 -9.00
CA THR A 120 3.99 -5.46 -8.89
C THR A 120 4.46 -6.50 -9.91
N PRO A 121 5.69 -6.39 -10.42
CA PRO A 121 6.24 -7.41 -11.31
C PRO A 121 6.50 -8.72 -10.56
N PRO A 122 6.64 -9.84 -11.28
CA PRO A 122 6.98 -11.13 -10.68
C PRO A 122 8.22 -11.02 -9.79
N GLY A 123 8.15 -11.62 -8.60
CA GLY A 123 9.23 -11.61 -7.62
C GLY A 123 9.22 -10.44 -6.63
N VAL A 124 8.41 -9.40 -6.86
CA VAL A 124 8.19 -8.32 -5.88
C VAL A 124 6.93 -8.62 -5.08
N ARG A 125 7.07 -8.81 -3.77
CA ARG A 125 5.95 -9.09 -2.87
C ARG A 125 5.25 -7.79 -2.48
N LEU A 126 3.91 -7.81 -2.49
CA LEU A 126 3.07 -6.71 -2.02
C LEU A 126 2.30 -7.16 -0.78
N TYR A 127 2.47 -6.43 0.32
CA TYR A 127 1.72 -6.61 1.55
C TYR A 127 0.84 -5.39 1.79
N VAL A 128 -0.43 -5.63 2.07
CA VAL A 128 -1.42 -4.57 2.32
C VAL A 128 -1.95 -4.73 3.72
N VAL A 129 -1.86 -3.68 4.51
CA VAL A 129 -2.43 -3.61 5.85
C VAL A 129 -3.81 -2.95 5.76
N VAL A 130 -4.73 -3.37 6.61
CA VAL A 130 -6.06 -2.78 6.65
C VAL A 130 -6.03 -1.44 7.39
N GLY A 131 -6.77 -0.46 6.91
CA GLY A 131 -6.98 0.83 7.56
C GLY A 131 -8.45 1.09 7.91
N ASN A 132 -8.73 2.19 8.60
CA ASN A 132 -10.06 2.52 9.05
C ASN A 132 -11.01 2.93 7.91
N HIS A 133 -10.50 3.50 6.82
CA HIS A 133 -11.31 3.80 5.63
C HIS A 133 -11.68 2.53 4.86
N ASP A 134 -10.92 1.46 4.99
CA ASP A 134 -11.20 0.19 4.32
C ASP A 134 -12.38 -0.56 4.97
N ILE A 135 -12.48 -0.56 6.31
CA ILE A 135 -13.44 -1.42 7.05
C ILE A 135 -14.29 -0.69 8.08
N GLY A 136 -14.01 0.57 8.38
CA GLY A 136 -14.65 1.37 9.42
C GLY A 136 -13.78 1.51 10.67
N PHE A 137 -14.29 2.24 11.66
CA PHE A 137 -13.63 2.53 12.92
C PHE A 137 -14.58 2.25 14.09
N HIS A 138 -14.08 1.71 15.19
CA HIS A 138 -14.88 1.33 16.36
C HIS A 138 -16.11 0.45 16.01
N HIS A 139 -17.32 0.94 16.31
CA HIS A 139 -18.58 0.23 16.08
C HIS A 139 -18.94 0.03 14.59
N ASP A 140 -18.31 0.76 13.68
CA ASP A 140 -18.53 0.58 12.23
C ASP A 140 -17.82 -0.65 11.67
N VAL A 141 -16.82 -1.16 12.37
CA VAL A 141 -16.11 -2.37 11.98
C VAL A 141 -17.02 -3.58 12.15
N THR A 142 -17.23 -4.31 11.07
CA THR A 142 -17.99 -5.57 11.10
C THR A 142 -17.12 -6.73 10.64
N ASN A 143 -17.46 -7.93 11.11
CA ASN A 143 -16.75 -9.14 10.69
C ASN A 143 -16.78 -9.32 9.16
N THR A 144 -17.87 -8.94 8.50
CA THR A 144 -18.01 -9.02 7.05
C THR A 144 -17.02 -8.10 6.34
N LYS A 145 -16.88 -6.84 6.78
CA LYS A 145 -15.95 -5.89 6.20
C LYS A 145 -14.50 -6.32 6.39
N LEU A 146 -14.16 -6.77 7.61
CA LEU A 146 -12.83 -7.28 7.90
C LEU A 146 -12.51 -8.51 7.06
N THR A 147 -13.38 -9.52 7.07
CA THR A 147 -13.14 -10.79 6.38
C THR A 147 -12.99 -10.59 4.86
N ARG A 148 -13.81 -9.71 4.23
CA ARG A 148 -13.67 -9.42 2.81
C ARG A 148 -12.31 -8.78 2.49
N PHE A 149 -11.86 -7.82 3.30
CA PHE A 149 -10.56 -7.18 3.10
C PHE A 149 -9.42 -8.19 3.21
N LEU A 150 -9.38 -8.94 4.32
CA LEU A 150 -8.34 -9.95 4.56
C LEU A 150 -8.27 -10.99 3.45
N LYS A 151 -9.43 -11.45 2.97
CA LYS A 151 -9.53 -12.40 1.86
C LYS A 151 -9.03 -11.81 0.55
N ASP A 152 -9.52 -10.61 0.18
CA ASP A 152 -9.27 -10.05 -1.14
C ASP A 152 -7.85 -9.54 -1.32
N PHE A 153 -7.19 -9.12 -0.23
CA PHE A 153 -5.78 -8.73 -0.24
C PHE A 153 -4.84 -9.80 0.31
N SER A 154 -5.37 -11.00 0.66
CA SER A 154 -4.58 -12.13 1.15
C SER A 154 -3.68 -11.75 2.34
N THR A 155 -4.22 -11.00 3.28
CA THR A 155 -3.55 -10.51 4.49
C THR A 155 -4.20 -11.03 5.76
N LYS A 156 -3.60 -10.81 6.93
CA LYS A 156 -4.10 -11.23 8.25
C LYS A 156 -4.15 -10.05 9.20
N ASN A 157 -4.86 -10.21 10.34
CA ASN A 157 -4.87 -9.21 11.40
C ASN A 157 -3.48 -9.01 12.03
N VAL A 158 -2.77 -10.11 12.24
CA VAL A 158 -1.36 -10.12 12.62
C VAL A 158 -0.64 -11.12 11.71
N GLU A 159 0.43 -10.71 11.09
CA GLU A 159 1.24 -11.56 10.25
C GLU A 159 2.72 -11.29 10.49
N THR A 160 3.47 -12.35 10.77
CA THR A 160 4.93 -12.29 10.86
C THR A 160 5.50 -12.80 9.55
N ILE A 161 6.38 -12.03 8.93
CA ILE A 161 7.04 -12.38 7.69
C ILE A 161 8.55 -12.20 7.83
N GLU A 162 9.29 -13.10 7.22
CA GLU A 162 10.75 -13.05 7.17
C GLU A 162 11.23 -12.82 5.74
N LEU A 163 12.05 -11.81 5.57
CA LEU A 163 12.62 -11.43 4.28
C LEU A 163 14.09 -11.12 4.47
N LYS A 164 14.96 -11.93 3.91
CA LYS A 164 16.42 -11.73 3.95
C LYS A 164 16.98 -11.51 5.36
N GLY A 165 16.55 -12.32 6.32
CA GLY A 165 16.96 -12.21 7.71
C GLY A 165 16.40 -11.00 8.46
N HIS A 166 15.42 -10.31 7.88
CA HIS A 166 14.65 -9.26 8.55
C HIS A 166 13.25 -9.77 8.87
N THR A 167 12.85 -9.65 10.13
CA THR A 167 11.49 -10.02 10.59
C THR A 167 10.61 -8.80 10.62
N PHE A 168 9.45 -8.88 9.95
CA PHE A 168 8.42 -7.85 9.97
C PHE A 168 7.18 -8.39 10.64
N VAL A 169 6.59 -7.61 11.53
CA VAL A 169 5.28 -7.89 12.13
C VAL A 169 4.29 -6.87 11.58
N ILE A 170 3.35 -7.36 10.79
CA ILE A 170 2.27 -6.56 10.21
C ILE A 170 1.07 -6.71 11.12
N VAL A 171 0.48 -5.60 11.55
CA VAL A 171 -0.60 -5.60 12.55
C VAL A 171 -1.75 -4.70 12.09
N ASN A 172 -2.97 -5.20 12.20
CA ASN A 172 -4.17 -4.37 12.15
C ASN A 172 -4.29 -3.58 13.45
N SER A 173 -3.87 -2.31 13.44
CA SER A 173 -3.84 -1.46 14.63
C SER A 173 -5.22 -1.18 15.22
N MET A 174 -6.29 -1.26 14.44
CA MET A 174 -7.66 -1.10 14.95
C MET A 174 -8.08 -2.21 15.91
N GLY A 175 -7.41 -3.37 15.88
CA GLY A 175 -7.57 -4.40 16.90
C GLY A 175 -6.86 -4.12 18.22
N LEU A 176 -6.15 -2.99 18.35
CA LEU A 176 -5.38 -2.59 19.53
C LEU A 176 -5.92 -1.31 20.20
N GLU A 177 -7.09 -0.83 19.79
CA GLU A 177 -7.71 0.41 20.30
C GLU A 177 -8.17 0.32 21.77
N GLY A 178 -8.28 -0.88 22.34
CA GLY A 178 -8.70 -1.08 23.72
C GLY A 178 -10.19 -0.84 23.99
N ASP A 179 -11.00 -0.76 22.94
CA ASP A 179 -12.45 -0.51 22.99
C ASP A 179 -13.30 -1.78 23.17
N GLY A 180 -12.65 -2.93 23.34
CA GLY A 180 -13.32 -4.23 23.51
C GLY A 180 -13.97 -4.76 22.23
N CYS A 181 -13.49 -4.34 21.07
CA CYS A 181 -14.02 -4.78 19.78
C CYS A 181 -13.94 -6.31 19.59
N PHE A 182 -14.76 -6.84 18.67
CA PHE A 182 -14.82 -8.30 18.43
C PHE A 182 -13.48 -8.92 17.99
N MET A 183 -12.59 -8.16 17.37
CA MET A 183 -11.27 -8.61 16.94
C MET A 183 -10.16 -8.29 17.94
N CYS A 184 -10.38 -7.38 18.90
CA CYS A 184 -9.34 -6.86 19.80
C CYS A 184 -8.60 -7.98 20.54
N GLN A 185 -9.33 -8.84 21.25
CA GLN A 185 -8.72 -9.92 22.03
C GLN A 185 -7.94 -10.92 21.15
N ALA A 186 -8.44 -11.19 19.94
CA ALA A 186 -7.76 -12.08 19.01
C ALA A 186 -6.48 -11.44 18.45
N THR A 187 -6.52 -10.16 18.12
CA THR A 187 -5.36 -9.41 17.64
C THR A 187 -4.28 -9.30 18.69
N GLU A 188 -4.64 -8.97 19.94
CA GLU A 188 -3.70 -8.90 21.05
C GLU A 188 -3.00 -10.25 21.30
N ARG A 189 -3.76 -11.36 21.30
CA ARG A 189 -3.17 -12.71 21.44
C ARG A 189 -2.23 -13.03 20.31
N GLN A 190 -2.64 -12.82 19.06
CA GLN A 190 -1.81 -13.08 17.88
C GLN A 190 -0.52 -12.23 17.89
N LEU A 191 -0.60 -11.00 18.38
CA LEU A 191 0.57 -10.14 18.53
C LEU A 191 1.50 -10.67 19.62
N GLN A 192 0.95 -11.13 20.76
CA GLN A 192 1.74 -11.73 21.82
C GLN A 192 2.44 -13.03 21.35
N ASP A 193 1.70 -13.89 20.62
CA ASP A 193 2.27 -15.10 20.03
C ASP A 193 3.43 -14.79 19.06
N ALA A 194 3.27 -13.73 18.24
CA ALA A 194 4.33 -13.28 17.35
C ALA A 194 5.55 -12.76 18.09
N MET A 195 5.34 -12.02 19.18
CA MET A 195 6.43 -11.51 20.03
C MET A 195 7.16 -12.67 20.72
N ASP A 196 6.44 -13.65 21.25
CA ASP A 196 7.01 -14.83 21.90
C ASP A 196 7.83 -15.67 20.91
N TYR A 197 7.33 -15.83 19.67
CA TYR A 197 8.04 -16.49 18.59
C TYR A 197 9.38 -15.77 18.29
N ILE A 198 9.37 -14.46 18.11
CA ILE A 198 10.57 -13.67 17.82
C ILE A 198 11.58 -13.72 18.99
N ASN A 199 11.09 -13.63 20.24
CA ASN A 199 11.93 -13.72 21.42
C ASN A 199 12.55 -15.11 21.56
N CYS A 200 11.82 -16.17 21.22
CA CYS A 200 12.32 -17.52 21.23
C CYS A 200 13.39 -17.75 20.18
N GLU A 201 13.20 -17.25 18.95
CA GLU A 201 14.21 -17.35 17.90
C GLU A 201 15.52 -16.59 18.24
N ASN A 202 15.39 -15.42 18.87
CA ASN A 202 16.52 -14.63 19.33
C ASN A 202 17.19 -15.22 20.58
N SER A 203 16.49 -16.11 21.32
CA SER A 203 17.09 -16.86 22.40
C SER A 203 17.93 -18.01 21.85
N MET A 204 19.09 -18.32 22.45
CA MET A 204 20.04 -19.35 22.00
C MET A 204 19.47 -20.80 21.96
N LYS A 205 18.18 -20.99 21.90
CA LYS A 205 17.53 -22.31 21.89
C LYS A 205 16.38 -22.40 20.85
N PRO A 206 16.68 -22.23 19.54
CA PRO A 206 15.64 -22.25 18.50
C PRO A 206 14.91 -23.61 18.38
N LYS A 207 15.42 -24.67 19.00
CA LYS A 207 14.87 -26.03 18.89
C LYS A 207 13.52 -26.27 19.59
N TYR A 208 13.08 -25.30 20.42
CA TYR A 208 11.86 -25.39 21.23
C TYR A 208 10.76 -24.39 20.86
N CYS A 209 10.94 -23.62 19.80
CA CYS A 209 9.99 -22.58 19.40
C CYS A 209 8.75 -23.09 18.64
N ASN A 210 8.68 -24.38 18.35
CA ASN A 210 7.60 -25.00 17.54
C ASN A 210 6.75 -26.02 18.31
N SER A 211 6.60 -25.83 19.62
CA SER A 211 5.74 -26.73 20.42
C SER A 211 4.52 -26.03 20.94
#